data_9ff07d34b5e07b1e637f98b3c8d38d75
#
_entry.id   9ff07d34b5e07b1e637f98b3c8d38d75
#
_cell.length_a   1.000
_cell.length_b   1.000
_cell.length_c   1.000
_cell.angle_alpha   90.00
_cell.angle_beta   90.00
_cell.angle_gamma   90.00
#
_symmetry.space_group_name_H-M   'P 1'
#
loop_
_entity.id
_entity.type
_entity.pdbx_description
1 polymer ?
#
loop_
_entity_poly.entity_id
_entity_poly.type
_entity_poly.pdbx_seq_one_letter_code
_entity_poly.pdbx_strand_id
1 'polypeptide(L)'
;VIFRANSYKDIIQVQEGDFAKEVDTIDFASVPRIDRDASLNIANRSLGALSDLVSQFKVNMVPNVGKDAQINYKNTPVRVVPLEYANLIKWFTNRSNGLPGYIVVDLVTQSAEVKRVEGGIKYTTAEHFNRYLMRHLRFQYPTFMFAEPNFEINEAGEPYWICPVEDKTIGLFGGTDIK
;
A
#
# COMPACT_ATOMS: atom_id res chain seq x y z
N VAL A 1 5.91 22.08 -25.61
CA VAL A 1 6.79 22.89 -24.75
C VAL A 1 6.41 24.38 -24.84
N ILE A 2 6.28 24.94 -26.05
CA ILE A 2 6.01 26.38 -26.27
C ILE A 2 4.68 26.84 -25.63
N PHE A 3 3.65 26.00 -25.66
CA PHE A 3 2.31 26.35 -25.14
C PHE A 3 2.21 26.26 -23.59
N ARG A 4 3.22 25.76 -22.90
CA ARG A 4 3.24 25.64 -21.44
C ARG A 4 4.47 26.29 -20.79
N ALA A 5 5.09 27.27 -21.46
CA ALA A 5 6.27 27.96 -20.94
C ALA A 5 6.05 28.57 -19.55
N ASN A 6 4.86 29.11 -19.27
CA ASN A 6 4.51 29.66 -17.97
C ASN A 6 4.43 28.57 -16.86
N SER A 7 3.92 27.37 -17.20
CA SER A 7 3.87 26.28 -16.23
C SER A 7 5.26 25.76 -15.87
N TYR A 8 6.22 25.82 -16.79
CA TYR A 8 7.61 25.47 -16.49
C TYR A 8 8.33 26.51 -15.64
N LYS A 9 7.95 27.79 -15.74
CA LYS A 9 8.52 28.86 -14.94
C LYS A 9 8.21 28.69 -13.44
N ASP A 10 7.06 28.10 -13.11
CA ASP A 10 6.57 27.95 -11.75
C ASP A 10 6.97 26.59 -11.10
N ILE A 11 7.60 25.68 -11.85
CA ILE A 11 7.99 24.35 -11.35
C ILE A 11 9.14 24.43 -10.32
N ILE A 12 10.03 25.40 -10.46
CA ILE A 12 11.18 25.57 -9.57
C ILE A 12 11.20 27.00 -9.06
N GLN A 13 10.72 27.21 -7.85
CA GLN A 13 10.89 28.45 -7.11
C GLN A 13 12.01 28.22 -6.08
N VAL A 14 13.12 28.92 -6.26
CA VAL A 14 14.20 28.94 -5.27
C VAL A 14 13.87 30.03 -4.26
N GLN A 15 13.66 29.63 -3.02
CA GLN A 15 13.53 30.55 -1.89
C GLN A 15 14.76 30.42 -0.99
N GLU A 16 15.33 31.53 -0.59
CA GLU A 16 16.35 31.54 0.45
C GLU A 16 15.66 31.29 1.80
N GLY A 17 16.08 30.23 2.48
CA GLY A 17 15.60 29.84 3.80
C GLY A 17 16.73 29.67 4.80
N ASP A 18 16.43 29.77 6.08
CA ASP A 18 17.36 29.45 7.16
C ASP A 18 17.21 27.98 7.57
N PHE A 19 18.18 27.14 7.16
CA PHE A 19 18.16 25.70 7.44
C PHE A 19 17.89 25.38 8.91
N ALA A 20 18.45 26.16 9.83
CA ALA A 20 18.29 25.91 11.26
C ALA A 20 16.88 26.21 11.79
N LYS A 21 16.08 27.00 11.04
CA LYS A 21 14.71 27.36 11.41
C LYS A 21 13.64 26.60 10.65
N GLU A 22 13.98 26.14 9.42
CA GLU A 22 13.02 25.54 8.50
C GLU A 22 13.10 24.01 8.45
N VAL A 23 14.22 23.46 8.94
CA VAL A 23 14.39 22.00 8.98
C VAL A 23 14.33 21.53 10.43
N ASP A 24 13.32 20.72 10.73
CA ASP A 24 13.17 20.10 12.03
C ASP A 24 14.31 19.12 12.32
N THR A 25 14.71 19.03 13.57
CA THR A 25 15.70 18.04 14.02
C THR A 25 15.13 16.64 13.91
N ILE A 26 15.86 15.76 13.23
CA ILE A 26 15.47 14.35 13.10
C ILE A 26 15.78 13.62 14.41
N ASP A 27 14.76 13.04 15.02
CA ASP A 27 14.96 12.06 16.09
C ASP A 27 15.40 10.71 15.49
N PHE A 28 16.69 10.42 15.64
CA PHE A 28 17.26 9.15 15.16
C PHE A 28 16.63 7.89 15.80
N ALA A 29 15.92 8.02 16.92
CA ALA A 29 15.20 6.92 17.53
C ALA A 29 13.93 6.55 16.76
N SER A 30 13.40 7.47 15.92
CA SER A 30 12.21 7.25 15.10
C SER A 30 12.54 6.91 13.62
N VAL A 31 13.81 6.82 13.25
CA VAL A 31 14.22 6.50 11.88
C VAL A 31 14.09 4.99 11.62
N PRO A 32 13.52 4.59 10.46
CA PRO A 32 13.48 3.19 10.04
C PRO A 32 14.89 2.56 10.04
N ARG A 33 15.02 1.37 10.63
CA ARG A 33 16.30 0.66 10.78
C ARG A 33 16.44 -0.55 9.86
N ILE A 34 15.38 -0.91 9.16
CA ILE A 34 15.34 -2.05 8.26
C ILE A 34 14.78 -1.66 6.91
N ASP A 35 15.26 -2.33 5.88
CA ASP A 35 14.77 -2.18 4.51
C ASP A 35 13.48 -2.96 4.26
N ARG A 36 12.98 -2.89 3.01
CA ARG A 36 11.78 -3.58 2.59
C ARG A 36 11.90 -5.09 2.76
N ASP A 37 12.98 -5.68 2.28
CA ASP A 37 13.13 -7.13 2.23
C ASP A 37 13.29 -7.73 3.63
N ALA A 38 14.05 -7.06 4.51
CA ALA A 38 14.15 -7.45 5.92
C ALA A 38 12.77 -7.38 6.62
N SER A 39 12.01 -6.31 6.37
CA SER A 39 10.67 -6.16 6.96
C SER A 39 9.68 -7.23 6.47
N LEU A 40 9.71 -7.59 5.19
CA LEU A 40 8.88 -8.67 4.65
C LEU A 40 9.29 -10.06 5.20
N ASN A 41 10.58 -10.29 5.43
CA ASN A 41 11.06 -11.51 6.09
C ASN A 41 10.56 -11.61 7.54
N ILE A 42 10.51 -10.50 8.26
CA ILE A 42 9.92 -10.43 9.60
C ILE A 42 8.42 -10.72 9.54
N ALA A 43 7.70 -10.10 8.59
CA ALA A 43 6.27 -10.36 8.38
C ALA A 43 6.00 -11.85 8.08
N ASN A 44 6.78 -12.46 7.20
CA ASN A 44 6.63 -13.86 6.84
C ASN A 44 6.89 -14.81 8.02
N ARG A 45 7.89 -14.50 8.85
CA ARG A 45 8.13 -15.25 10.10
C ARG A 45 6.98 -15.11 11.09
N SER A 46 6.43 -13.92 11.24
CA SER A 46 5.28 -13.68 12.10
C SER A 46 4.05 -14.45 11.64
N LEU A 47 3.79 -14.49 10.32
CA LEU A 47 2.74 -15.34 9.74
C LEU A 47 3.01 -16.82 10.00
N GLY A 48 4.26 -17.26 9.85
CA GLY A 48 4.69 -18.65 10.08
C GLY A 48 4.45 -19.17 11.50
N ALA A 49 4.40 -18.26 12.49
CA ALA A 49 4.08 -18.61 13.87
C ALA A 49 2.58 -18.87 14.11
N LEU A 50 1.71 -18.51 13.16
CA LEU A 50 0.25 -18.68 13.24
C LEU A 50 -0.20 -19.91 12.44
N SER A 51 -0.38 -21.03 13.12
CA SER A 51 -0.70 -22.32 12.51
C SER A 51 -2.00 -22.32 11.71
N ASP A 52 -2.96 -21.48 12.07
CA ASP A 52 -4.26 -21.34 11.40
C ASP A 52 -4.17 -20.52 10.09
N LEU A 53 -3.19 -19.66 9.96
CA LEU A 53 -3.02 -18.78 8.79
C LEU A 53 -1.93 -19.25 7.82
N VAL A 54 -0.81 -19.78 8.32
CA VAL A 54 0.37 -20.10 7.51
C VAL A 54 0.10 -21.10 6.40
N SER A 55 -0.84 -22.02 6.59
CA SER A 55 -1.22 -23.02 5.59
C SER A 55 -2.19 -22.49 4.51
N GLN A 56 -2.82 -21.36 4.75
CA GLN A 56 -3.88 -20.79 3.93
C GLN A 56 -3.43 -19.52 3.18
N PHE A 57 -2.58 -18.73 3.82
CA PHE A 57 -2.16 -17.41 3.36
C PHE A 57 -0.64 -17.28 3.30
N LYS A 58 -0.18 -16.28 2.57
CA LYS A 58 1.24 -15.96 2.40
C LYS A 58 1.48 -14.46 2.38
N VAL A 59 2.73 -14.06 2.62
CA VAL A 59 3.25 -12.73 2.31
C VAL A 59 3.83 -12.76 0.90
N ASN A 60 3.45 -11.80 0.06
CA ASN A 60 4.05 -11.68 -1.26
C ASN A 60 5.28 -10.77 -1.19
N MET A 61 6.43 -11.33 -1.48
CA MET A 61 7.71 -10.62 -1.41
C MET A 61 8.10 -9.93 -2.72
N VAL A 62 7.35 -10.19 -3.81
CA VAL A 62 7.66 -9.62 -5.12
C VAL A 62 7.40 -8.11 -5.11
N PRO A 63 8.39 -7.27 -5.49
CA PRO A 63 8.23 -5.82 -5.55
C PRO A 63 7.03 -5.42 -6.44
N ASN A 64 6.27 -4.44 -6.00
CA ASN A 64 5.09 -3.89 -6.66
C ASN A 64 3.90 -4.86 -6.84
N VAL A 65 4.06 -6.15 -6.57
CA VAL A 65 2.99 -7.15 -6.63
C VAL A 65 2.34 -7.33 -5.26
N GLY A 66 3.15 -7.44 -4.20
CA GLY A 66 2.67 -7.66 -2.83
C GLY A 66 1.89 -6.51 -2.22
N LYS A 67 1.92 -5.33 -2.87
CA LYS A 67 1.19 -4.12 -2.43
C LYS A 67 1.46 -3.71 -0.98
N ASP A 68 2.64 -4.04 -0.48
CA ASP A 68 3.13 -3.55 0.80
C ASP A 68 3.43 -2.05 0.71
N ALA A 69 3.07 -1.31 1.73
CA ALA A 69 3.32 0.14 1.83
C ALA A 69 4.07 0.48 3.11
N GLN A 70 4.95 1.47 3.02
CA GLN A 70 5.57 2.09 4.19
C GLN A 70 4.82 3.36 4.50
N ILE A 71 4.30 3.45 5.72
CA ILE A 71 3.51 4.58 6.19
C ILE A 71 3.97 5.03 7.59
N ASN A 72 3.54 6.20 8.00
CA ASN A 72 3.67 6.64 9.40
C ASN A 72 2.36 6.31 10.12
N TYR A 73 2.42 5.40 11.08
CA TYR A 73 1.27 4.98 11.89
C TYR A 73 1.55 5.29 13.35
N LYS A 74 0.75 6.17 13.95
CA LYS A 74 0.92 6.63 15.34
C LYS A 74 2.34 7.16 15.63
N ASN A 75 2.85 7.98 14.74
CA ASN A 75 4.20 8.56 14.77
C ASN A 75 5.36 7.54 14.72
N THR A 76 5.08 6.32 14.29
CA THR A 76 6.10 5.28 14.09
C THR A 76 6.11 4.86 12.62
N PRO A 77 7.28 4.79 11.97
CA PRO A 77 7.36 4.27 10.62
C PRO A 77 7.11 2.76 10.63
N VAL A 78 6.08 2.34 9.93
CA VAL A 78 5.70 0.93 9.82
C VAL A 78 5.58 0.52 8.35
N ARG A 79 5.73 -0.77 8.10
CA ARG A 79 5.35 -1.38 6.83
C ARG A 79 4.08 -2.18 7.01
N VAL A 80 3.09 -1.87 6.20
CA VAL A 80 1.82 -2.59 6.17
C VAL A 80 1.85 -3.57 5.01
N VAL A 81 1.57 -4.83 5.30
CA VAL A 81 1.70 -5.93 4.35
C VAL A 81 0.37 -6.68 4.27
N PRO A 82 -0.39 -6.57 3.16
CA PRO A 82 -1.59 -7.37 2.98
C PRO A 82 -1.24 -8.85 2.83
N LEU A 83 -2.10 -9.71 3.33
CA LEU A 83 -1.99 -11.15 3.09
C LEU A 83 -2.49 -11.50 1.67
N GLU A 84 -2.01 -12.61 1.15
CA GLU A 84 -2.50 -13.23 -0.07
C GLU A 84 -2.86 -14.69 0.18
N TYR A 85 -3.68 -15.27 -0.69
CA TYR A 85 -3.94 -16.71 -0.66
C TYR A 85 -2.68 -17.48 -1.05
N ALA A 86 -2.38 -18.56 -0.36
CA ALA A 86 -1.19 -19.37 -0.63
C ALA A 86 -1.20 -19.94 -2.06
N ASN A 87 -2.38 -20.36 -2.55
CA ASN A 87 -2.61 -20.81 -3.92
C ASN A 87 -4.10 -20.75 -4.29
N LEU A 88 -4.43 -21.10 -5.55
CA LEU A 88 -5.81 -21.08 -6.07
C LEU A 88 -6.78 -21.99 -5.30
N ILE A 89 -6.33 -23.14 -4.81
CA ILE A 89 -7.18 -24.05 -4.03
C ILE A 89 -7.55 -23.38 -2.71
N LYS A 90 -6.57 -22.74 -2.06
CA LYS A 90 -6.79 -22.01 -0.82
C LYS A 90 -7.68 -20.78 -1.02
N TRP A 91 -7.53 -20.10 -2.15
CA TRP A 91 -8.47 -19.04 -2.54
C TRP A 91 -9.90 -19.60 -2.67
N PHE A 92 -10.08 -20.69 -3.40
CA PHE A 92 -11.41 -21.28 -3.65
C PHE A 92 -12.12 -21.68 -2.35
N THR A 93 -11.38 -22.24 -1.40
CA THR A 93 -11.93 -22.69 -0.10
C THR A 93 -12.21 -21.52 0.86
N ASN A 94 -11.46 -20.43 0.78
CA ASN A 94 -11.56 -19.28 1.71
C ASN A 94 -12.26 -18.05 1.13
N ARG A 95 -12.58 -18.02 -0.16
CA ARG A 95 -13.12 -16.86 -0.85
C ARG A 95 -14.39 -16.27 -0.23
N SER A 96 -15.20 -17.06 0.45
CA SER A 96 -16.44 -16.59 1.11
C SER A 96 -16.11 -15.60 2.24
N ASN A 97 -15.05 -15.87 2.97
CA ASN A 97 -14.65 -15.10 4.16
C ASN A 97 -13.77 -13.89 3.80
N GLY A 98 -13.08 -13.92 2.64
CA GLY A 98 -12.08 -12.92 2.26
C GLY A 98 -10.73 -13.13 2.97
N LEU A 99 -9.82 -12.18 2.83
CA LEU A 99 -8.54 -12.22 3.53
C LEU A 99 -8.74 -11.88 5.01
N PRO A 100 -8.15 -12.66 5.94
CA PRO A 100 -8.42 -12.53 7.37
C PRO A 100 -7.80 -11.29 8.01
N GLY A 101 -6.85 -10.63 7.30
CA GLY A 101 -6.16 -9.49 7.86
C GLY A 101 -4.92 -9.09 7.08
N TYR A 102 -4.05 -8.37 7.76
CA TYR A 102 -2.79 -7.84 7.25
C TYR A 102 -1.73 -7.86 8.35
N ILE A 103 -0.48 -7.60 7.99
CA ILE A 103 0.64 -7.57 8.94
C ILE A 103 1.17 -6.15 9.03
N VAL A 104 1.42 -5.67 10.23
CA VAL A 104 2.12 -4.41 10.51
C VAL A 104 3.50 -4.75 11.05
N VAL A 105 4.52 -4.26 10.38
CA VAL A 105 5.92 -4.39 10.80
C VAL A 105 6.42 -3.03 11.25
N ASP A 106 6.80 -2.92 12.50
CA ASP A 106 7.47 -1.74 13.04
C ASP A 106 8.93 -1.71 12.55
N LEU A 107 9.29 -0.66 11.81
CA LEU A 107 10.60 -0.54 11.19
C LEU A 107 11.70 -0.07 12.14
N VAL A 108 11.32 0.38 13.35
CA VAL A 108 12.23 0.82 14.40
C VAL A 108 12.55 -0.34 15.35
N THR A 109 11.51 -0.97 15.91
CA THR A 109 11.64 -2.07 16.87
C THR A 109 11.86 -3.43 16.21
N GLN A 110 11.65 -3.53 14.88
CA GLN A 110 11.77 -4.76 14.10
C GLN A 110 10.79 -5.86 14.54
N SER A 111 9.66 -5.47 15.07
CA SER A 111 8.59 -6.38 15.49
C SER A 111 7.47 -6.41 14.46
N ALA A 112 6.73 -7.51 14.37
CA ALA A 112 5.58 -7.64 13.51
C ALA A 112 4.36 -8.13 14.27
N GLU A 113 3.21 -7.58 13.92
CA GLU A 113 1.92 -7.95 14.47
C GLU A 113 0.94 -8.27 13.34
N VAL A 114 0.23 -9.38 13.45
CA VAL A 114 -0.85 -9.74 12.53
C VAL A 114 -2.15 -9.14 13.03
N LYS A 115 -2.71 -8.21 12.27
CA LYS A 115 -4.00 -7.57 12.52
C LYS A 115 -5.11 -8.32 11.80
N ARG A 116 -6.05 -8.88 12.55
CA ARG A 116 -7.24 -9.52 11.99
C ARG A 116 -8.31 -8.48 11.70
N VAL A 117 -9.01 -8.66 10.59
CA VAL A 117 -10.11 -7.79 10.16
C VAL A 117 -11.42 -8.57 10.30
N GLU A 118 -12.34 -8.04 11.11
CA GLU A 118 -13.65 -8.63 11.28
C GLU A 118 -14.42 -8.63 9.96
N GLY A 119 -14.99 -9.78 9.58
CA GLY A 119 -15.65 -9.96 8.30
C GLY A 119 -14.72 -10.11 7.08
N GLY A 120 -13.40 -10.00 7.27
CA GLY A 120 -12.38 -10.18 6.25
C GLY A 120 -12.33 -9.08 5.18
N ILE A 121 -11.20 -8.98 4.49
CA ILE A 121 -11.02 -8.04 3.37
C ILE A 121 -11.48 -8.74 2.09
N LYS A 122 -12.58 -8.28 1.51
CA LYS A 122 -13.25 -8.96 0.39
C LYS A 122 -12.82 -8.53 -1.00
N TYR A 123 -12.35 -7.28 -1.14
CA TYR A 123 -11.89 -6.73 -2.40
C TYR A 123 -10.40 -6.43 -2.30
N THR A 124 -9.59 -7.17 -3.02
CA THR A 124 -8.12 -7.02 -3.00
C THR A 124 -7.52 -7.33 -4.35
N THR A 125 -6.26 -6.99 -4.54
CA THR A 125 -5.47 -7.38 -5.72
C THR A 125 -5.12 -8.89 -5.73
N ALA A 126 -5.26 -9.57 -4.59
CA ALA A 126 -5.05 -11.01 -4.45
C ALA A 126 -6.34 -11.84 -4.69
N GLU A 127 -7.48 -11.18 -4.88
CA GLU A 127 -8.74 -11.82 -5.21
C GLU A 127 -8.89 -12.08 -6.70
N HIS A 128 -9.86 -12.92 -7.06
CA HIS A 128 -10.16 -13.29 -8.43
C HIS A 128 -11.62 -12.96 -8.80
N PHE A 129 -11.89 -12.92 -10.10
CA PHE A 129 -13.21 -12.68 -10.68
C PHE A 129 -13.87 -11.39 -10.18
N ASN A 130 -15.07 -11.50 -9.57
CA ASN A 130 -15.86 -10.35 -9.13
C ASN A 130 -15.33 -9.63 -7.90
N ARG A 131 -14.40 -10.24 -7.15
CA ARG A 131 -13.75 -9.63 -5.98
C ARG A 131 -12.36 -9.07 -6.28
N TYR A 132 -11.85 -9.30 -7.48
CA TYR A 132 -10.62 -8.64 -7.93
C TYR A 132 -10.84 -7.12 -7.96
N LEU A 133 -10.05 -6.41 -7.16
CA LEU A 133 -10.24 -4.99 -6.86
C LEU A 133 -10.38 -4.13 -8.12
N MET A 134 -9.45 -4.23 -9.06
CA MET A 134 -9.48 -3.41 -10.28
C MET A 134 -10.69 -3.71 -11.17
N ARG A 135 -11.15 -4.96 -11.19
CA ARG A 135 -12.37 -5.31 -11.92
C ARG A 135 -13.60 -4.71 -11.24
N HIS A 136 -13.66 -4.76 -9.92
CA HIS A 136 -14.73 -4.15 -9.15
C HIS A 136 -14.81 -2.64 -9.40
N LEU A 137 -13.68 -1.95 -9.34
CA LEU A 137 -13.60 -0.51 -9.63
C LEU A 137 -14.07 -0.16 -11.04
N ARG A 138 -13.65 -0.91 -12.06
CA ARG A 138 -14.09 -0.69 -13.45
C ARG A 138 -15.60 -0.86 -13.64
N PHE A 139 -16.25 -1.75 -12.89
CA PHE A 139 -17.70 -1.90 -12.95
C PHE A 139 -18.43 -0.79 -12.21
N GLN A 140 -17.89 -0.31 -11.09
CA GLN A 140 -18.50 0.78 -10.32
C GLN A 140 -18.28 2.15 -10.98
N TYR A 141 -17.10 2.35 -11.58
CA TYR A 141 -16.66 3.62 -12.16
C TYR A 141 -16.12 3.41 -13.59
N PRO A 142 -16.98 3.10 -14.56
CA PRO A 142 -16.55 2.68 -15.90
C PRO A 142 -15.83 3.78 -16.70
N THR A 143 -16.02 5.05 -16.33
CA THR A 143 -15.39 6.21 -16.99
C THR A 143 -14.03 6.59 -16.42
N PHE A 144 -13.66 6.02 -15.27
CA PHE A 144 -12.39 6.33 -14.62
C PHE A 144 -11.28 5.37 -15.07
N MET A 145 -10.09 5.92 -15.27
CA MET A 145 -8.87 5.14 -15.38
C MET A 145 -8.16 5.14 -14.03
N PHE A 146 -7.85 3.97 -13.53
CA PHE A 146 -7.19 3.83 -12.23
C PHE A 146 -5.73 3.45 -12.42
N ALA A 147 -4.85 4.13 -11.69
CA ALA A 147 -3.47 3.71 -11.49
C ALA A 147 -3.41 2.49 -10.54
N GLU A 148 -2.21 2.03 -10.27
CA GLU A 148 -1.97 0.92 -9.35
C GLU A 148 -2.48 1.24 -7.94
N PRO A 149 -3.30 0.37 -7.34
CA PRO A 149 -3.82 0.57 -5.99
C PRO A 149 -2.72 0.35 -4.95
N ASN A 150 -2.75 1.15 -3.88
CA ASN A 150 -1.90 1.01 -2.71
C ASN A 150 -2.71 0.57 -1.50
N PHE A 151 -2.14 -0.33 -0.71
CA PHE A 151 -2.77 -0.82 0.52
C PHE A 151 -2.28 0.00 1.71
N GLU A 152 -3.19 0.60 2.45
CA GLU A 152 -2.87 1.43 3.61
C GLU A 152 -3.82 1.15 4.77
N ILE A 153 -3.51 1.72 5.94
CA ILE A 153 -4.36 1.72 7.12
C ILE A 153 -4.53 3.14 7.63
N ASN A 154 -5.70 3.42 8.20
CA ASN A 154 -5.95 4.68 8.89
C ASN A 154 -5.40 4.65 10.34
N GLU A 155 -5.52 5.76 11.06
CA GLU A 155 -5.06 5.87 12.46
C GLU A 155 -5.77 4.89 13.43
N ALA A 156 -6.96 4.42 13.08
CA ALA A 156 -7.68 3.39 13.83
C ALA A 156 -7.19 1.97 13.53
N GLY A 157 -6.33 1.79 12.51
CA GLY A 157 -5.86 0.50 12.04
C GLY A 157 -6.86 -0.20 11.09
N GLU A 158 -7.80 0.53 10.52
CA GLU A 158 -8.71 -0.04 9.51
C GLU A 158 -8.04 -0.03 8.13
N PRO A 159 -8.02 -1.17 7.42
CA PRO A 159 -7.41 -1.26 6.11
C PRO A 159 -8.28 -0.66 5.01
N TYR A 160 -7.64 0.00 4.06
CA TYR A 160 -8.29 0.53 2.85
C TYR A 160 -7.35 0.50 1.64
N TRP A 161 -7.93 0.69 0.46
CA TRP A 161 -7.20 0.79 -0.78
C TRP A 161 -7.26 2.22 -1.30
N ILE A 162 -6.11 2.84 -1.51
CA ILE A 162 -5.99 4.08 -2.27
C ILE A 162 -5.88 3.68 -3.74
N CYS A 163 -6.87 4.11 -4.53
CA CYS A 163 -6.94 3.81 -5.95
C CYS A 163 -6.88 5.13 -6.74
N PRO A 164 -5.68 5.63 -7.08
CA PRO A 164 -5.54 6.90 -7.76
C PRO A 164 -6.25 6.90 -9.11
N VAL A 165 -6.90 7.99 -9.44
CA VAL A 165 -7.54 8.19 -10.75
C VAL A 165 -6.58 8.90 -11.68
N GLU A 166 -6.40 8.37 -12.88
CA GLU A 166 -5.60 8.97 -13.94
C GLU A 166 -6.49 9.78 -14.88
N ASP A 167 -6.12 11.04 -15.08
CA ASP A 167 -6.78 11.92 -16.06
C ASP A 167 -5.81 12.28 -17.19
N LYS A 168 -6.25 12.16 -18.44
CA LYS A 168 -5.45 12.55 -19.60
C LYS A 168 -5.68 14.01 -19.93
N THR A 169 -4.62 14.79 -20.01
CA THR A 169 -4.69 16.25 -20.21
C THR A 169 -5.11 16.66 -21.63
N ILE A 170 -4.82 15.82 -22.64
CA ILE A 170 -5.20 16.08 -24.04
C ILE A 170 -5.61 14.74 -24.67
N GLY A 171 -6.87 14.35 -24.55
CA GLY A 171 -7.35 13.07 -25.08
C GLY A 171 -6.44 11.90 -24.66
N LEU A 172 -6.18 10.96 -25.57
CA LEU A 172 -5.33 9.80 -25.30
C LEU A 172 -3.81 10.08 -25.38
N PHE A 173 -3.41 11.26 -25.83
CA PHE A 173 -2.02 11.60 -26.15
C PHE A 173 -1.40 12.64 -25.20
N GLY A 174 -2.16 13.15 -24.27
CA GLY A 174 -1.68 14.13 -23.28
C GLY A 174 -0.93 13.50 -22.12
N GLY A 175 -0.30 14.36 -21.30
CA GLY A 175 0.24 13.94 -20.01
C GLY A 175 -0.86 13.37 -19.11
N THR A 176 -0.46 12.60 -18.10
CA THR A 176 -1.37 12.02 -17.11
C THR A 176 -1.29 12.84 -15.82
N ASP A 177 -2.43 13.32 -15.34
CA ASP A 177 -2.57 13.88 -14.01
C ASP A 177 -3.17 12.80 -13.08
N ILE A 178 -2.69 12.73 -11.85
CA ILE A 178 -3.18 11.79 -10.81
C ILE A 178 -4.03 12.59 -9.82
N LYS A 179 -5.20 12.10 -9.50
CA LYS A 179 -6.14 12.68 -8.54
C LYS A 179 -6.46 11.68 -7.43
#